data_7c2e6f6923246a10f7ece1aede7b932e
#
_entry.id   7c2e6f6923246a10f7ece1aede7b932e
#
_cell.length_a   1.000
_cell.length_b   1.000
_cell.length_c   1.000
_cell.angle_alpha   90.00
_cell.angle_beta   90.00
_cell.angle_gamma   90.00
#
_symmetry.space_group_name_H-M   'P 1'
#
loop_
_entity.id
_entity.type
_entity.pdbx_description
1 polymer ?
#
loop_
_entity_poly.entity_id
_entity_poly.type
_entity_poly.pdbx_seq_one_letter_code
_entity_poly.pdbx_strand_id
1 'polypeptide(L)'
;VSVLSFVDGNTIKIMSSAQDHKRAKDGDQGLNTGGMGNFSPSPFYTDEVDAFCKKYVYQATVDAMKAEGRPFKGVIFFGLMLTPEGPKVLEYNARFGDPEAQVVLPRMKNDIIDVFEACIDGTLDQIDLQFEDNACVCVVLASDGYPLAYEKGFEITGMENFKDKDGYYLFHAGSKFDENGKIVTNGGRVLGVTCLLYTSDA
;
A
#
# COMPACT_ATOMS: atom_id res chain seq x y z
N VAL A 1 8.47 6.93 3.35
CA VAL A 1 8.40 5.70 2.53
C VAL A 1 7.66 4.64 3.31
N SER A 2 6.79 3.91 2.61
CA SER A 2 6.05 2.77 3.16
C SER A 2 6.67 1.46 2.66
N VAL A 3 6.88 0.50 3.56
CA VAL A 3 7.34 -0.85 3.20
C VAL A 3 6.44 -1.87 3.89
N LEU A 4 5.78 -2.69 3.08
CA LEU A 4 4.96 -3.79 3.57
C LEU A 4 5.76 -5.09 3.58
N SER A 5 5.40 -6.02 4.42
CA SER A 5 6.06 -7.32 4.51
C SER A 5 5.10 -8.42 4.92
N PHE A 6 5.38 -9.64 4.46
CA PHE A 6 4.78 -10.87 4.98
C PHE A 6 5.65 -11.44 6.10
N VAL A 7 5.04 -11.98 7.15
CA VAL A 7 5.72 -12.53 8.33
C VAL A 7 5.04 -13.83 8.76
N ASP A 8 5.83 -14.86 9.10
CA ASP A 8 5.35 -16.15 9.58
C ASP A 8 5.69 -16.45 11.07
N GLY A 9 6.22 -15.46 11.77
CA GLY A 9 6.69 -15.56 13.15
C GLY A 9 8.20 -15.79 13.31
N ASN A 10 8.89 -16.14 12.22
CA ASN A 10 10.34 -16.33 12.17
C ASN A 10 10.96 -15.60 10.99
N THR A 11 10.35 -15.72 9.82
CA THR A 11 10.81 -15.18 8.55
C THR A 11 10.03 -13.93 8.19
N ILE A 12 10.70 -12.95 7.60
CA ILE A 12 10.07 -11.77 7.00
C ILE A 12 10.44 -11.69 5.51
N LYS A 13 9.46 -11.47 4.66
CA LYS A 13 9.63 -11.20 3.23
C LYS A 13 9.12 -9.81 2.91
N ILE A 14 10.02 -8.97 2.39
CA ILE A 14 9.75 -7.56 2.13
C ILE A 14 9.12 -7.41 0.75
N MET A 15 8.04 -6.64 0.67
CA MET A 15 7.39 -6.26 -0.58
C MET A 15 8.10 -5.07 -1.22
N SER A 16 7.73 -4.75 -2.46
CA SER A 16 8.19 -3.53 -3.12
C SER A 16 7.82 -2.30 -2.30
N SER A 17 8.74 -1.33 -2.23
CA SER A 17 8.51 -0.07 -1.50
C SER A 17 7.41 0.76 -2.16
N ALA A 18 6.78 1.62 -1.37
CA ALA A 18 5.74 2.53 -1.84
C ALA A 18 5.91 3.91 -1.19
N GLN A 19 5.27 4.91 -1.76
CA GLN A 19 5.26 6.25 -1.19
C GLN A 19 3.87 6.86 -1.27
N ASP A 20 3.33 7.14 -0.09
CA ASP A 20 2.02 7.75 0.09
C ASP A 20 2.10 9.28 0.12
N HIS A 21 1.08 9.94 -0.42
CA HIS A 21 0.89 11.39 -0.40
C HIS A 21 -0.24 11.74 0.56
N LYS A 22 0.12 12.16 1.77
CA LYS A 22 -0.84 12.36 2.86
C LYS A 22 -1.52 13.72 2.89
N ARG A 23 -0.97 14.72 2.21
CA ARG A 23 -1.52 16.08 2.23
C ARG A 23 -2.65 16.23 1.22
N ALA A 24 -3.71 16.96 1.64
CA ALA A 24 -4.95 17.10 0.86
C ALA A 24 -4.80 18.02 -0.36
N LYS A 25 -3.79 18.89 -0.41
CA LYS A 25 -3.64 19.94 -1.45
C LYS A 25 -2.31 19.81 -2.18
N ASP A 26 -2.25 20.42 -3.35
CA ASP A 26 -1.06 20.52 -4.17
C ASP A 26 0.13 21.11 -3.40
N GLY A 27 1.34 20.72 -3.80
CA GLY A 27 2.57 21.21 -3.18
C GLY A 27 2.77 20.75 -1.74
N ASP A 28 2.26 19.57 -1.38
CA ASP A 28 2.35 18.98 -0.02
C ASP A 28 1.76 19.90 1.05
N GLN A 29 0.63 20.52 0.75
CA GLN A 29 -0.06 21.47 1.62
C GLN A 29 -1.41 20.92 2.12
N GLY A 30 -2.00 21.67 3.07
CA GLY A 30 -3.29 21.33 3.66
C GLY A 30 -3.19 20.31 4.79
N LEU A 31 -4.32 19.72 5.16
CA LEU A 31 -4.43 18.78 6.25
C LEU A 31 -3.92 17.39 5.84
N ASN A 32 -3.44 16.62 6.82
CA ASN A 32 -3.18 15.20 6.63
C ASN A 32 -4.46 14.43 6.36
N THR A 33 -4.36 13.44 5.49
CA THR A 33 -5.45 12.54 5.09
C THR A 33 -5.05 11.09 5.37
N GLY A 34 -5.90 10.15 4.97
CA GLY A 34 -5.56 8.73 4.94
C GLY A 34 -4.62 8.31 3.78
N GLY A 35 -4.29 9.25 2.89
CA GLY A 35 -3.54 9.05 1.66
C GLY A 35 -4.35 9.47 0.43
N MET A 36 -3.80 10.37 -0.38
CA MET A 36 -4.44 10.91 -1.59
C MET A 36 -3.94 10.25 -2.87
N GLY A 37 -2.96 9.41 -2.74
CA GLY A 37 -2.35 8.65 -3.82
C GLY A 37 -1.06 8.02 -3.38
N ASN A 38 -0.61 7.04 -4.15
CA ASN A 38 0.58 6.27 -3.84
C ASN A 38 1.26 5.84 -5.14
N PHE A 39 2.55 5.58 -5.08
CA PHE A 39 3.28 4.94 -6.18
C PHE A 39 4.29 3.92 -5.65
N SER A 40 4.62 2.95 -6.47
CA SER A 40 5.57 1.87 -6.18
C SER A 40 6.36 1.53 -7.46
N PRO A 41 7.71 1.33 -7.38
CA PRO A 41 8.56 1.49 -6.20
C PRO A 41 8.82 2.96 -5.86
N SER A 42 9.22 3.25 -4.62
CA SER A 42 9.69 4.59 -4.24
C SER A 42 11.14 4.80 -4.70
N PRO A 43 11.46 5.84 -5.47
CA PRO A 43 12.82 6.14 -5.90
C PRO A 43 13.75 6.56 -4.75
N PHE A 44 13.17 6.90 -3.59
CA PHE A 44 13.93 7.26 -2.39
C PHE A 44 14.33 6.03 -1.56
N TYR A 45 13.76 4.87 -1.85
CA TYR A 45 14.12 3.61 -1.21
C TYR A 45 15.27 2.95 -1.98
N THR A 46 16.50 3.44 -1.73
CA THR A 46 17.71 2.97 -2.40
C THR A 46 18.20 1.64 -1.83
N ASP A 47 19.14 1.00 -2.53
CA ASP A 47 19.76 -0.25 -2.08
C ASP A 47 20.46 -0.09 -0.71
N GLU A 48 21.02 1.10 -0.41
CA GLU A 48 21.62 1.38 0.89
C GLU A 48 20.58 1.44 2.00
N VAL A 49 19.42 2.06 1.71
CA VAL A 49 18.28 2.12 2.64
C VAL A 49 17.74 0.72 2.89
N ASP A 50 17.55 -0.07 1.83
CA ASP A 50 17.09 -1.46 1.92
C ASP A 50 18.04 -2.32 2.75
N ALA A 51 19.34 -2.26 2.46
CA ALA A 51 20.35 -3.01 3.20
C ALA A 51 20.39 -2.64 4.69
N PHE A 52 20.28 -1.34 5.00
CA PHE A 52 20.20 -0.88 6.40
C PHE A 52 18.93 -1.43 7.08
N CYS A 53 17.78 -1.31 6.43
CA CYS A 53 16.51 -1.74 7.02
C CYS A 53 16.44 -3.27 7.19
N LYS A 54 16.94 -4.03 6.22
CA LYS A 54 17.08 -5.50 6.35
C LYS A 54 17.91 -5.88 7.56
N LYS A 55 19.04 -5.20 7.77
CA LYS A 55 19.98 -5.50 8.86
C LYS A 55 19.47 -5.08 10.23
N TYR A 56 18.84 -3.91 10.35
CA TYR A 56 18.60 -3.30 11.65
C TYR A 56 17.12 -3.12 12.01
N VAL A 57 16.20 -3.27 11.04
CA VAL A 57 14.78 -2.97 11.27
C VAL A 57 13.93 -4.22 11.09
N TYR A 58 13.90 -4.82 9.91
CA TYR A 58 12.86 -5.79 9.56
C TYR A 58 12.97 -7.09 10.35
N GLN A 59 14.05 -7.83 10.17
CA GLN A 59 14.24 -9.08 10.91
C GLN A 59 14.35 -8.83 12.41
N ALA A 60 15.02 -7.75 12.83
CA ALA A 60 15.14 -7.38 14.24
C ALA A 60 13.76 -7.14 14.91
N THR A 61 12.78 -6.61 14.18
CA THR A 61 11.40 -6.46 14.66
C THR A 61 10.75 -7.82 14.92
N VAL A 62 10.87 -8.76 13.98
CA VAL A 62 10.30 -10.11 14.11
C VAL A 62 10.96 -10.86 15.26
N ASP A 63 12.28 -10.79 15.36
CA ASP A 63 13.06 -11.43 16.43
C ASP A 63 12.71 -10.87 17.80
N ALA A 64 12.55 -9.54 17.92
CA ALA A 64 12.16 -8.90 19.16
C ALA A 64 10.74 -9.32 19.59
N MET A 65 9.78 -9.35 18.69
CA MET A 65 8.43 -9.84 19.00
C MET A 65 8.42 -11.28 19.45
N LYS A 66 9.24 -12.13 18.81
CA LYS A 66 9.40 -13.52 19.22
C LYS A 66 10.03 -13.65 20.61
N ALA A 67 11.07 -12.86 20.90
CA ALA A 67 11.74 -12.85 22.20
C ALA A 67 10.82 -12.39 23.33
N GLU A 68 9.89 -11.48 23.05
CA GLU A 68 8.83 -11.03 23.98
C GLU A 68 7.69 -12.07 24.16
N GLY A 69 7.77 -13.25 23.51
CA GLY A 69 6.73 -14.26 23.54
C GLY A 69 5.47 -13.91 22.76
N ARG A 70 5.57 -13.01 21.81
CA ARG A 70 4.47 -12.50 20.96
C ARG A 70 4.82 -12.61 19.48
N PRO A 71 5.12 -13.81 18.94
CA PRO A 71 5.44 -13.98 17.54
C PRO A 71 4.27 -13.50 16.67
N PHE A 72 4.58 -12.71 15.63
CA PHE A 72 3.59 -12.15 14.72
C PHE A 72 3.53 -12.97 13.44
N LYS A 73 2.32 -13.24 12.95
CA LYS A 73 2.06 -13.80 11.60
C LYS A 73 1.10 -12.89 10.84
N GLY A 74 1.39 -12.65 9.59
CA GLY A 74 0.57 -11.81 8.71
C GLY A 74 1.35 -10.69 8.04
N VAL A 75 0.75 -9.51 7.91
CA VAL A 75 1.34 -8.35 7.24
C VAL A 75 1.77 -7.31 8.26
N ILE A 76 3.05 -6.91 8.21
CA ILE A 76 3.55 -5.71 8.91
C ILE A 76 3.82 -4.62 7.87
N PHE A 77 3.29 -3.45 8.16
CA PHE A 77 3.60 -2.21 7.47
C PHE A 77 4.63 -1.43 8.30
N PHE A 78 5.70 -1.00 7.66
CA PHE A 78 6.71 -0.12 8.22
C PHE A 78 6.58 1.26 7.60
N GLY A 79 6.24 2.27 8.39
CA GLY A 79 6.35 3.68 8.02
C GLY A 79 7.76 4.17 8.31
N LEU A 80 8.50 4.54 7.26
CA LEU A 80 9.89 4.97 7.38
C LEU A 80 10.05 6.46 7.05
N MET A 81 10.81 7.16 7.89
CA MET A 81 11.35 8.48 7.61
C MET A 81 12.81 8.35 7.22
N LEU A 82 13.15 8.82 6.03
CA LEU A 82 14.54 8.90 5.58
C LEU A 82 15.14 10.21 6.09
N THR A 83 16.14 10.11 6.96
CA THR A 83 16.81 11.26 7.56
C THR A 83 18.28 11.27 7.19
N PRO A 84 18.99 12.42 7.37
CA PRO A 84 20.45 12.46 7.17
C PRO A 84 21.24 11.46 8.03
N GLU A 85 20.69 11.04 9.18
CA GLU A 85 21.30 10.02 10.05
C GLU A 85 20.83 8.58 9.69
N GLY A 86 20.15 8.41 8.57
CA GLY A 86 19.62 7.12 8.09
C GLY A 86 18.12 6.93 8.34
N PRO A 87 17.57 5.79 7.93
CA PRO A 87 16.16 5.48 8.09
C PRO A 87 15.73 5.40 9.56
N LYS A 88 14.57 5.97 9.88
CA LYS A 88 13.91 5.88 11.20
C LYS A 88 12.52 5.31 11.02
N VAL A 89 12.13 4.39 11.89
CA VAL A 89 10.75 3.87 11.92
C VAL A 89 9.86 4.89 12.62
N LEU A 90 8.81 5.32 11.93
CA LEU A 90 7.78 6.20 12.46
C LEU A 90 6.65 5.41 13.14
N GLU A 91 6.22 4.34 12.46
CA GLU A 91 5.10 3.51 12.93
C GLU A 91 5.18 2.10 12.38
N TYR A 92 4.50 1.20 13.07
CA TYR A 92 4.17 -0.14 12.63
C TYR A 92 2.65 -0.27 12.53
N ASN A 93 2.17 -0.93 11.49
CA ASN A 93 0.76 -1.33 11.39
C ASN A 93 0.66 -2.83 11.06
N ALA A 94 -0.25 -3.53 11.73
CA ALA A 94 -0.48 -4.97 11.54
C ALA A 94 -1.54 -5.23 10.47
N ARG A 95 -1.36 -4.64 9.28
CA ARG A 95 -2.29 -4.68 8.15
C ARG A 95 -1.62 -4.17 6.88
N PHE A 96 -2.29 -4.40 5.74
CA PHE A 96 -1.97 -3.67 4.52
C PHE A 96 -2.23 -2.16 4.67
N GLY A 97 -1.51 -1.36 3.88
CA GLY A 97 -1.77 0.08 3.74
C GLY A 97 -2.90 0.35 2.72
N ASP A 98 -3.53 1.49 2.84
CA ASP A 98 -4.48 2.04 1.90
C ASP A 98 -4.14 3.54 1.71
N PRO A 99 -3.52 3.92 0.55
CA PRO A 99 -3.55 3.25 -0.75
C PRO A 99 -2.28 2.43 -1.14
N GLU A 100 -1.46 1.96 -0.22
CA GLU A 100 -0.24 1.20 -0.54
C GLU A 100 -0.55 -0.15 -1.22
N ALA A 101 -1.56 -0.88 -0.74
CA ALA A 101 -1.96 -2.16 -1.32
C ALA A 101 -2.30 -2.03 -2.81
N GLN A 102 -2.93 -0.92 -3.20
CA GLN A 102 -3.37 -0.65 -4.55
C GLN A 102 -2.22 -0.42 -5.55
N VAL A 103 -1.00 -0.22 -5.08
CA VAL A 103 0.19 -0.06 -5.94
C VAL A 103 1.22 -1.18 -5.78
N VAL A 104 1.22 -1.87 -4.65
CA VAL A 104 2.17 -2.96 -4.38
C VAL A 104 1.64 -4.29 -4.91
N LEU A 105 0.40 -4.66 -4.56
CA LEU A 105 -0.16 -5.97 -4.91
C LEU A 105 -0.35 -6.19 -6.42
N PRO A 106 -0.77 -5.20 -7.24
CA PRO A 106 -0.87 -5.40 -8.69
C PRO A 106 0.46 -5.72 -9.38
N ARG A 107 1.59 -5.47 -8.73
CA ARG A 107 2.94 -5.79 -9.23
C ARG A 107 3.45 -7.14 -8.75
N MET A 108 2.77 -7.78 -7.79
CA MET A 108 3.20 -9.07 -7.24
C MET A 108 2.95 -10.21 -8.22
N LYS A 109 3.98 -11.06 -8.45
CA LYS A 109 3.90 -12.22 -9.36
C LYS A 109 3.34 -13.47 -8.71
N ASN A 110 3.56 -13.61 -7.41
CA ASN A 110 3.11 -14.77 -6.65
C ASN A 110 1.59 -14.76 -6.48
N ASP A 111 0.98 -15.93 -6.42
CA ASP A 111 -0.37 -16.04 -5.89
C ASP A 111 -0.37 -15.65 -4.41
N ILE A 112 -1.21 -14.70 -4.05
CA ILE A 112 -1.27 -14.16 -2.68
C ILE A 112 -1.75 -15.20 -1.68
N ILE A 113 -2.57 -16.16 -2.12
CA ILE A 113 -3.08 -17.23 -1.26
C ILE A 113 -1.94 -18.15 -0.85
N ASP A 114 -1.07 -18.55 -1.78
CA ASP A 114 0.10 -19.37 -1.48
C ASP A 114 1.01 -18.68 -0.44
N VAL A 115 1.18 -17.36 -0.55
CA VAL A 115 1.97 -16.58 0.41
C VAL A 115 1.28 -16.51 1.78
N PHE A 116 -0.05 -16.36 1.82
CA PHE A 116 -0.79 -16.37 3.09
C PHE A 116 -0.74 -17.74 3.77
N GLU A 117 -0.89 -18.83 3.01
CA GLU A 117 -0.74 -20.20 3.54
C GLU A 117 0.67 -20.39 4.12
N ALA A 118 1.72 -19.95 3.41
CA ALA A 118 3.09 -20.01 3.89
C ALA A 118 3.30 -19.19 5.19
N CYS A 119 2.63 -18.05 5.34
CA CYS A 119 2.65 -17.29 6.60
C CYS A 119 2.02 -18.08 7.75
N ILE A 120 0.90 -18.76 7.51
CA ILE A 120 0.17 -19.56 8.51
C ILE A 120 1.01 -20.78 8.91
N ASP A 121 1.54 -21.50 7.92
CA ASP A 121 2.24 -22.76 8.10
C ASP A 121 3.68 -22.58 8.61
N GLY A 122 4.25 -21.36 8.53
CA GLY A 122 5.62 -21.09 8.96
C GLY A 122 6.65 -21.56 7.93
N THR A 123 6.31 -21.52 6.65
CA THR A 123 7.14 -21.94 5.51
C THR A 123 7.47 -20.78 4.56
N LEU A 124 7.37 -19.54 5.05
CA LEU A 124 7.59 -18.33 4.25
C LEU A 124 9.03 -18.22 3.73
N ASP A 125 9.98 -18.89 4.36
CA ASP A 125 11.36 -19.01 3.89
C ASP A 125 11.47 -19.71 2.52
N GLN A 126 10.52 -20.58 2.18
CA GLN A 126 10.45 -21.32 0.91
C GLN A 126 9.83 -20.49 -0.22
N ILE A 127 9.19 -19.37 0.08
CA ILE A 127 8.60 -18.49 -0.93
C ILE A 127 9.67 -17.58 -1.53
N ASP A 128 9.82 -17.64 -2.85
CA ASP A 128 10.55 -16.63 -3.61
C ASP A 128 9.57 -15.50 -4.01
N LEU A 129 9.50 -14.47 -3.16
CA LEU A 129 8.59 -13.35 -3.34
C LEU A 129 9.08 -12.44 -4.47
N GLN A 130 8.31 -12.33 -5.55
CA GLN A 130 8.68 -11.61 -6.77
C GLN A 130 7.67 -10.54 -7.14
N PHE A 131 8.18 -9.45 -7.72
CA PHE A 131 7.41 -8.33 -8.26
C PHE A 131 7.78 -8.08 -9.71
N GLU A 132 6.85 -7.52 -10.49
CA GLU A 132 7.13 -7.04 -11.83
C GLU A 132 8.09 -5.86 -11.80
N ASP A 133 8.95 -5.78 -12.81
CA ASP A 133 9.89 -4.68 -13.01
C ASP A 133 9.20 -3.52 -13.77
N ASN A 134 8.17 -2.98 -13.17
CA ASN A 134 7.39 -1.85 -13.66
C ASN A 134 7.08 -0.90 -12.51
N ALA A 135 6.56 0.28 -12.81
CA ALA A 135 6.02 1.20 -11.82
C ALA A 135 4.50 1.08 -11.75
N CYS A 136 3.93 1.46 -10.63
CA CYS A 136 2.49 1.50 -10.41
C CYS A 136 2.12 2.78 -9.66
N VAL A 137 1.08 3.47 -10.12
CA VAL A 137 0.57 4.69 -9.50
C VAL A 137 -0.91 4.52 -9.20
N CYS A 138 -1.33 4.93 -8.01
CA CYS A 138 -2.73 5.03 -7.61
C CYS A 138 -3.07 6.48 -7.29
N VAL A 139 -4.13 7.00 -7.89
CA VAL A 139 -4.71 8.30 -7.56
C VAL A 139 -6.03 8.10 -6.82
N VAL A 140 -6.17 8.73 -5.67
CA VAL A 140 -7.40 8.67 -4.87
C VAL A 140 -8.33 9.80 -5.28
N LEU A 141 -9.58 9.44 -5.64
CA LEU A 141 -10.67 10.37 -5.84
C LEU A 141 -11.40 10.55 -4.50
N ALA A 142 -11.51 11.78 -4.05
CA ALA A 142 -12.11 12.12 -2.78
C ALA A 142 -13.36 13.01 -2.94
N SER A 143 -14.26 12.95 -1.98
CA SER A 143 -15.39 13.87 -1.89
C SER A 143 -14.89 15.30 -1.62
N ASP A 144 -15.57 16.27 -2.22
CA ASP A 144 -15.25 17.68 -1.99
C ASP A 144 -15.38 18.02 -0.49
N GLY A 145 -14.38 18.73 0.02
CA GLY A 145 -14.24 19.06 1.44
C GLY A 145 -13.45 18.04 2.29
N TYR A 146 -13.14 16.84 1.78
CA TYR A 146 -12.30 15.87 2.49
C TYR A 146 -10.89 16.47 2.81
N PRO A 147 -10.30 16.29 4.01
CA PRO A 147 -10.70 15.40 5.12
C PRO A 147 -11.62 16.03 6.16
N LEU A 148 -12.17 17.19 5.90
CA LEU A 148 -13.14 17.85 6.77
C LEU A 148 -14.57 17.33 6.50
N ALA A 149 -15.57 18.23 6.54
CA ALA A 149 -16.94 17.90 6.22
C ALA A 149 -17.13 17.73 4.71
N TYR A 150 -17.86 16.70 4.30
CA TYR A 150 -18.20 16.42 2.92
C TYR A 150 -19.60 15.84 2.81
N GLU A 151 -20.25 16.06 1.67
CA GLU A 151 -21.53 15.46 1.35
C GLU A 151 -21.38 14.08 0.71
N LYS A 152 -22.44 13.28 0.77
CA LYS A 152 -22.51 11.92 0.23
C LYS A 152 -23.72 11.78 -0.69
N GLY A 153 -23.75 10.68 -1.45
CA GLY A 153 -24.92 10.34 -2.29
C GLY A 153 -24.83 10.84 -3.73
N PHE A 154 -23.68 11.39 -4.14
CA PHE A 154 -23.46 11.77 -5.53
C PHE A 154 -23.21 10.55 -6.40
N GLU A 155 -23.90 10.45 -7.54
CA GLU A 155 -23.74 9.35 -8.49
C GLU A 155 -22.30 9.34 -9.06
N ILE A 156 -21.71 8.14 -9.10
CA ILE A 156 -20.39 7.91 -9.69
C ILE A 156 -20.61 7.31 -11.07
N THR A 157 -20.09 7.96 -12.10
CA THR A 157 -20.19 7.55 -13.51
C THR A 157 -18.83 7.41 -14.15
N GLY A 158 -18.74 6.79 -15.33
CA GLY A 158 -17.48 6.65 -16.08
C GLY A 158 -16.62 5.47 -15.66
N MET A 159 -17.04 4.66 -14.69
CA MET A 159 -16.30 3.47 -14.26
C MET A 159 -16.18 2.42 -15.36
N GLU A 160 -17.15 2.37 -16.27
CA GLU A 160 -17.17 1.52 -17.44
C GLU A 160 -15.98 1.75 -18.39
N ASN A 161 -15.39 2.95 -18.37
CA ASN A 161 -14.21 3.29 -19.17
C ASN A 161 -12.94 2.56 -18.73
N PHE A 162 -12.94 1.98 -17.54
CA PHE A 162 -11.82 1.20 -16.99
C PHE A 162 -12.04 -0.31 -17.10
N LYS A 163 -13.26 -0.73 -17.46
CA LYS A 163 -13.57 -2.13 -17.64
C LYS A 163 -12.73 -2.70 -18.79
N ASP A 164 -12.11 -3.84 -18.54
CA ASP A 164 -11.27 -4.57 -19.50
C ASP A 164 -10.09 -3.75 -20.07
N LYS A 165 -9.72 -2.63 -19.43
CA LYS A 165 -8.56 -1.84 -19.82
C LYS A 165 -7.32 -2.40 -19.12
N ASP A 166 -6.44 -3.01 -19.92
CA ASP A 166 -5.22 -3.65 -19.40
C ASP A 166 -4.33 -2.65 -18.64
N GLY A 167 -3.80 -3.10 -17.51
CA GLY A 167 -2.95 -2.29 -16.63
C GLY A 167 -3.68 -1.24 -15.79
N TYR A 168 -5.02 -1.13 -15.88
CA TYR A 168 -5.82 -0.22 -15.06
C TYR A 168 -6.71 -1.00 -14.10
N TYR A 169 -6.75 -0.52 -12.86
CA TYR A 169 -7.60 -1.08 -11.79
C TYR A 169 -8.38 0.03 -11.11
N LEU A 170 -9.66 -0.25 -10.85
CA LEU A 170 -10.53 0.66 -10.13
C LEU A 170 -10.90 0.01 -8.79
N PHE A 171 -10.46 0.62 -7.70
CA PHE A 171 -10.73 0.15 -6.35
C PHE A 171 -11.81 1.00 -5.69
N HIS A 172 -12.86 0.34 -5.22
CA HIS A 172 -13.90 0.97 -4.42
C HIS A 172 -13.43 1.19 -2.98
N ALA A 173 -13.68 2.38 -2.44
CA ALA A 173 -13.46 2.73 -1.04
C ALA A 173 -14.76 3.26 -0.43
N GLY A 174 -14.95 4.57 -0.34
CA GLY A 174 -16.16 5.19 0.18
C GLY A 174 -17.28 5.29 -0.86
N SER A 175 -17.72 4.18 -1.40
CA SER A 175 -18.85 4.08 -2.34
C SER A 175 -19.88 3.05 -1.86
N LYS A 176 -21.11 3.15 -2.33
CA LYS A 176 -22.19 2.18 -2.07
C LYS A 176 -23.21 2.18 -3.20
N PHE A 177 -24.08 1.19 -3.23
CA PHE A 177 -25.30 1.25 -4.03
C PHE A 177 -26.39 2.07 -3.32
N ASP A 178 -27.11 2.89 -4.08
CA ASP A 178 -28.35 3.56 -3.64
C ASP A 178 -29.57 2.63 -3.80
N GLU A 179 -30.76 3.14 -3.46
CA GLU A 179 -32.02 2.38 -3.56
C GLU A 179 -32.40 2.02 -5.01
N ASN A 180 -31.83 2.71 -6.00
CA ASN A 180 -32.06 2.46 -7.43
C ASN A 180 -30.97 1.59 -8.06
N GLY A 181 -30.02 1.09 -7.26
CA GLY A 181 -28.89 0.29 -7.75
C GLY A 181 -27.79 1.09 -8.42
N LYS A 182 -27.76 2.43 -8.28
CA LYS A 182 -26.68 3.29 -8.74
C LYS A 182 -25.54 3.32 -7.73
N ILE A 183 -24.32 3.42 -8.20
CA ILE A 183 -23.14 3.59 -7.34
C ILE A 183 -23.00 5.07 -7.00
N VAL A 184 -22.93 5.37 -5.70
CA VAL A 184 -22.88 6.74 -5.18
C VAL A 184 -21.76 6.90 -4.15
N THR A 185 -21.31 8.14 -3.92
CA THR A 185 -20.33 8.47 -2.89
C THR A 185 -20.88 8.18 -1.50
N ASN A 186 -20.06 7.59 -0.61
CA ASN A 186 -20.44 7.29 0.78
C ASN A 186 -19.28 7.48 1.77
N GLY A 187 -18.19 8.08 1.36
CA GLY A 187 -17.00 8.32 2.20
C GLY A 187 -16.17 9.48 1.69
N GLY A 188 -15.15 9.84 2.46
CA GLY A 188 -14.21 10.90 2.09
C GLY A 188 -13.32 10.50 0.92
N ARG A 189 -12.57 9.39 1.05
CA ARG A 189 -11.91 8.75 -0.09
C ARG A 189 -12.92 7.82 -0.75
N VAL A 190 -13.17 8.01 -2.04
CA VAL A 190 -14.29 7.38 -2.75
C VAL A 190 -13.83 6.22 -3.61
N LEU A 191 -12.84 6.45 -4.46
CA LEU A 191 -12.25 5.48 -5.37
C LEU A 191 -10.73 5.62 -5.39
N GLY A 192 -10.02 4.53 -5.71
CA GLY A 192 -8.63 4.55 -6.13
C GLY A 192 -8.52 4.10 -7.59
N VAL A 193 -7.92 4.91 -8.43
CA VAL A 193 -7.61 4.55 -9.81
C VAL A 193 -6.13 4.24 -9.91
N THR A 194 -5.82 2.99 -10.21
CA THR A 194 -4.45 2.48 -10.31
C THR A 194 -4.08 2.22 -11.76
N CYS A 195 -2.86 2.57 -12.13
CA CYS A 195 -2.28 2.27 -13.43
C CYS A 195 -0.90 1.63 -13.27
N LEU A 196 -0.70 0.50 -13.99
CA LEU A 196 0.62 -0.10 -14.19
C LEU A 196 1.31 0.61 -15.34
N LEU A 197 2.54 1.07 -15.11
CA LEU A 197 3.37 1.79 -16.09
C LEU A 197 4.43 0.83 -16.63
N TYR A 198 4.28 0.43 -17.89
CA TYR A 198 5.14 -0.59 -18.52
C TYR A 198 6.38 -0.03 -19.22
N THR A 199 6.61 1.30 -19.19
CA THR A 199 7.67 1.92 -19.95
C THR A 199 8.60 2.78 -19.10
N SER A 200 9.81 2.98 -19.64
CA SER A 200 10.82 3.92 -19.15
C SER A 200 10.41 5.40 -19.19
N ASP A 201 9.18 5.68 -19.59
CA ASP A 201 8.65 7.05 -19.76
C ASP A 201 7.82 7.51 -18.55
N ALA A 202 7.98 6.83 -17.39
CA ALA A 202 7.34 7.16 -16.13
C ALA A 202 8.22 8.07 -15.25
#